data_a8fa9e5066910dc2f498a287bab60435
#
_entry.id   a8fa9e5066910dc2f498a287bab60435
#
_cell.length_a   1.000
_cell.length_b   1.000
_cell.length_c   1.000
_cell.angle_alpha   90.00
_cell.angle_beta   90.00
_cell.angle_gamma   90.00
#
_symmetry.space_group_name_H-M   'P 1'
#
loop_
_entity.id
_entity.type
_entity.pdbx_description
1 polymer ?
#
loop_
_entity_poly.entity_id
_entity_poly.type
_entity_poly.pdbx_seq_one_letter_code
_entity_poly.pdbx_strand_id
1 'polypeptide(L)'
;MRKHLVLFAVVIAVAACATPEVVDGSGGESPPTTANPDQPVDDGGGDQPIAEPGPVGSIPEPRPPIEGSIDGEVWVTSADLRIMESFPVQIAVDVTGDKPTPCHEIFWTVEDNGEAIEIEMISQIASDQTCAQVIEQFMIAVPLGSWADETRDVFINGELVDSFET
;
A
#
# COMPACT_ATOMS: atom_id res chain seq x y z
N MET A 1 -19.38 45.74 3.29
CA MET A 1 -19.18 44.44 2.67
C MET A 1 -18.52 44.68 1.32
N ARG A 2 -17.18 44.51 1.23
CA ARG A 2 -16.41 44.70 -0.01
C ARG A 2 -15.98 43.31 -0.46
N LYS A 3 -16.51 42.87 -1.61
CA LYS A 3 -16.13 41.61 -2.29
C LYS A 3 -14.84 41.89 -3.06
N HIS A 4 -13.74 41.29 -2.65
CA HIS A 4 -12.49 41.27 -3.43
C HIS A 4 -12.55 40.12 -4.43
N LEU A 5 -12.67 40.49 -5.71
CA LEU A 5 -12.57 39.58 -6.83
C LEU A 5 -11.07 39.40 -7.12
N VAL A 6 -10.52 38.22 -6.85
CA VAL A 6 -9.14 37.86 -7.19
C VAL A 6 -9.16 37.14 -8.53
N LEU A 7 -8.59 37.81 -9.53
CA LEU A 7 -8.45 37.28 -10.88
C LEU A 7 -7.13 36.47 -10.93
N PHE A 8 -7.20 35.13 -11.05
CA PHE A 8 -6.04 34.31 -11.31
C PHE A 8 -5.78 34.23 -12.83
N ALA A 9 -4.66 34.78 -13.24
CA ALA A 9 -4.16 34.62 -14.61
C ALA A 9 -3.45 33.26 -14.72
N VAL A 10 -3.99 32.35 -15.53
CA VAL A 10 -3.35 31.07 -15.88
C VAL A 10 -2.34 31.31 -17.00
N VAL A 11 -1.06 31.16 -16.70
CA VAL A 11 0.01 31.14 -17.69
C VAL A 11 0.21 29.69 -18.13
N ILE A 12 -0.16 29.37 -19.37
CA ILE A 12 0.11 28.06 -19.99
C ILE A 12 1.49 28.11 -20.62
N ALA A 13 2.47 27.41 -20.03
CA ALA A 13 3.75 27.15 -20.63
C ALA A 13 3.68 25.88 -21.48
N VAL A 14 3.84 26.04 -22.80
CA VAL A 14 3.96 24.93 -23.75
C VAL A 14 5.39 24.44 -23.72
N ALA A 15 5.66 23.26 -23.13
CA ALA A 15 6.96 22.60 -23.21
C ALA A 15 7.00 21.67 -24.43
N ALA A 16 8.00 21.88 -25.29
CA ALA A 16 8.23 21.12 -26.52
C ALA A 16 8.70 19.69 -26.17
N CYS A 17 8.10 18.71 -26.82
CA CYS A 17 8.51 17.31 -26.77
C CYS A 17 9.86 17.13 -27.47
N ALA A 18 10.89 16.70 -26.71
CA ALA A 18 12.09 16.10 -27.28
C ALA A 18 11.91 14.56 -27.25
N THR A 19 11.94 13.94 -28.43
CA THR A 19 11.93 12.48 -28.60
C THR A 19 13.30 11.92 -28.23
N PRO A 20 13.40 10.88 -27.38
CA PRO A 20 14.67 10.17 -27.20
C PRO A 20 14.90 9.20 -28.37
N GLU A 21 16.12 9.21 -28.89
CA GLU A 21 16.62 8.25 -29.86
C GLU A 21 16.63 6.84 -29.29
N VAL A 22 16.12 5.90 -30.07
CA VAL A 22 16.21 4.46 -29.82
C VAL A 22 17.65 4.04 -30.09
N VAL A 23 18.38 3.65 -29.04
CA VAL A 23 19.65 2.96 -29.14
C VAL A 23 19.38 1.46 -29.28
N ASP A 24 19.63 0.96 -30.48
CA ASP A 24 19.66 -0.47 -30.80
C ASP A 24 20.89 -1.10 -30.12
N GLY A 25 20.67 -1.80 -28.99
CA GLY A 25 21.68 -2.52 -28.20
C GLY A 25 21.61 -4.00 -28.47
N SER A 26 22.43 -4.42 -29.42
CA SER A 26 22.87 -5.77 -29.77
C SER A 26 22.84 -6.83 -28.67
N GLY A 27 22.27 -7.99 -29.04
CA GLY A 27 22.38 -9.36 -28.58
C GLY A 27 23.42 -9.72 -27.50
N GLY A 28 22.90 -10.14 -26.36
CA GLY A 28 23.60 -10.98 -25.41
C GLY A 28 22.94 -12.34 -25.38
N GLU A 29 23.47 -13.30 -26.13
CA GLU A 29 23.13 -14.72 -26.01
C GLU A 29 23.55 -15.22 -24.63
N SER A 30 22.57 -15.57 -23.80
CA SER A 30 22.81 -16.33 -22.57
C SER A 30 23.15 -17.78 -22.94
N PRO A 31 24.22 -18.37 -22.39
CA PRO A 31 24.53 -19.76 -22.63
C PRO A 31 23.43 -20.68 -22.06
N PRO A 32 23.14 -21.82 -22.71
CA PRO A 32 22.14 -22.74 -22.22
C PRO A 32 22.61 -23.36 -20.89
N THR A 33 21.82 -23.12 -19.86
CA THR A 33 21.97 -23.79 -18.56
C THR A 33 21.66 -25.26 -18.76
N THR A 34 22.72 -26.10 -18.75
CA THR A 34 22.57 -27.54 -18.74
C THR A 34 21.91 -27.94 -17.43
N ALA A 35 20.67 -28.35 -17.48
CA ALA A 35 19.95 -28.93 -16.34
C ALA A 35 20.68 -30.22 -15.95
N ASN A 36 21.18 -30.31 -14.73
CA ASN A 36 21.73 -31.51 -14.15
C ASN A 36 20.55 -32.41 -13.74
N PRO A 37 20.38 -33.63 -14.35
CA PRO A 37 19.20 -34.45 -14.09
C PRO A 37 19.23 -35.21 -12.75
N ASP A 38 20.26 -35.05 -11.93
CA ASP A 38 20.45 -35.77 -10.67
C ASP A 38 20.34 -34.90 -9.40
N GLN A 39 19.78 -33.72 -9.47
CA GLN A 39 19.41 -33.01 -8.23
C GLN A 39 18.03 -33.49 -7.78
N PRO A 40 17.93 -34.09 -6.57
CA PRO A 40 16.62 -34.33 -5.97
C PRO A 40 15.94 -32.96 -5.80
N VAL A 41 14.82 -32.78 -6.44
CA VAL A 41 13.90 -31.68 -6.17
C VAL A 41 13.47 -31.86 -4.72
N ASP A 42 14.02 -31.01 -3.85
CA ASP A 42 13.57 -30.89 -2.49
C ASP A 42 12.17 -30.22 -2.57
N ASP A 43 11.14 -31.08 -2.62
CA ASP A 43 9.74 -30.69 -2.48
C ASP A 43 9.52 -30.21 -1.03
N GLY A 44 10.23 -29.15 -0.68
CA GLY A 44 9.99 -28.36 0.52
C GLY A 44 8.67 -27.58 0.42
N GLY A 45 7.61 -28.26 -0.01
CA GLY A 45 6.24 -27.84 0.19
C GLY A 45 5.93 -27.88 1.69
N GLY A 46 6.48 -26.91 2.42
CA GLY A 46 5.98 -26.64 3.75
C GLY A 46 4.52 -26.27 3.58
N ASP A 47 3.63 -27.20 3.96
CA ASP A 47 2.24 -26.91 4.28
C ASP A 47 2.25 -25.78 5.33
N GLN A 48 2.35 -24.53 4.88
CA GLN A 48 1.99 -23.43 5.75
C GLN A 48 0.48 -23.58 5.98
N PRO A 49 0.07 -23.76 7.23
CA PRO A 49 -1.35 -23.84 7.52
C PRO A 49 -2.00 -22.58 6.92
N ILE A 50 -2.93 -22.79 6.00
CA ILE A 50 -3.78 -21.72 5.47
C ILE A 50 -4.45 -21.13 6.73
N ALA A 51 -4.14 -19.89 7.04
CA ALA A 51 -4.75 -19.19 8.16
C ALA A 51 -6.26 -19.30 7.97
N GLU A 52 -6.96 -19.91 8.96
CA GLU A 52 -8.41 -19.98 8.92
C GLU A 52 -8.95 -18.54 8.81
N PRO A 53 -9.95 -18.30 7.95
CA PRO A 53 -10.58 -16.98 7.86
C PRO A 53 -11.10 -16.61 9.25
N GLY A 54 -10.73 -15.42 9.72
CA GLY A 54 -11.22 -14.90 11.00
C GLY A 54 -12.75 -14.79 11.00
N PRO A 55 -13.38 -14.62 12.17
CA PRO A 55 -14.82 -14.44 12.28
C PRO A 55 -15.28 -13.23 11.44
N VAL A 56 -16.49 -13.34 10.87
CA VAL A 56 -17.12 -12.26 10.08
C VAL A 56 -17.15 -10.97 10.91
N GLY A 57 -16.79 -9.81 10.29
CA GLY A 57 -16.74 -8.52 10.96
C GLY A 57 -15.50 -8.30 11.84
N SER A 58 -14.52 -9.23 11.83
CA SER A 58 -13.28 -9.04 12.58
C SER A 58 -12.19 -8.40 11.70
N ILE A 59 -11.74 -7.23 12.11
CA ILE A 59 -10.56 -6.58 11.57
C ILE A 59 -9.32 -7.25 12.21
N PRO A 60 -8.31 -7.65 11.43
CA PRO A 60 -7.07 -8.20 11.99
C PRO A 60 -6.38 -7.20 12.93
N GLU A 61 -5.81 -7.71 14.02
CA GLU A 61 -5.07 -6.83 14.94
C GLU A 61 -3.91 -6.13 14.21
N PRO A 62 -3.82 -4.80 14.35
CA PRO A 62 -2.72 -4.04 13.77
C PRO A 62 -1.39 -4.42 14.43
N ARG A 63 -0.30 -4.27 13.68
CA ARG A 63 1.04 -4.43 14.24
C ARG A 63 1.27 -3.36 15.33
N PRO A 64 1.77 -3.73 16.52
CA PRO A 64 2.04 -2.73 17.56
C PRO A 64 3.14 -1.77 17.11
N PRO A 65 3.03 -0.47 17.48
CA PRO A 65 4.06 0.52 17.23
C PRO A 65 5.42 0.14 17.85
N ILE A 66 6.50 0.63 17.28
CA ILE A 66 7.86 0.44 17.80
C ILE A 66 8.02 1.29 19.09
N GLU A 67 8.38 0.68 20.20
CA GLU A 67 8.67 1.42 21.43
C GLU A 67 9.85 2.38 21.24
N GLY A 68 9.70 3.64 21.64
CA GLY A 68 10.72 4.67 21.49
C GLY A 68 10.97 5.11 20.05
N SER A 69 9.99 4.92 19.17
CA SER A 69 10.02 5.42 17.80
C SER A 69 9.76 6.91 17.71
N ILE A 70 10.10 7.46 16.57
CA ILE A 70 9.71 8.80 16.11
C ILE A 70 8.72 8.61 14.97
N ASP A 71 7.56 9.24 15.07
CA ASP A 71 6.56 9.21 14.02
C ASP A 71 6.97 10.11 12.86
N GLY A 72 6.74 9.63 11.65
CA GLY A 72 6.93 10.34 10.40
C GLY A 72 5.63 10.43 9.63
N GLU A 73 5.59 11.34 8.69
CA GLU A 73 4.46 11.53 7.79
C GLU A 73 4.40 10.42 6.72
N VAL A 74 3.21 10.08 6.28
CA VAL A 74 2.95 9.15 5.16
C VAL A 74 2.18 9.90 4.10
N TRP A 75 2.66 9.85 2.85
CA TRP A 75 1.98 10.44 1.71
C TRP A 75 1.36 9.33 0.86
N VAL A 76 0.06 9.11 1.03
CA VAL A 76 -0.69 8.14 0.20
C VAL A 76 -0.86 8.73 -1.19
N THR A 77 -0.44 7.98 -2.22
CA THR A 77 -0.54 8.39 -3.63
C THR A 77 -1.65 7.68 -4.37
N SER A 78 -1.97 6.45 -3.98
CA SER A 78 -3.16 5.72 -4.42
C SER A 78 -3.61 4.72 -3.36
N ALA A 79 -4.91 4.46 -3.35
CA ALA A 79 -5.51 3.43 -2.52
C ALA A 79 -6.65 2.79 -3.34
N ASP A 80 -6.63 1.46 -3.43
CA ASP A 80 -7.58 0.69 -4.22
C ASP A 80 -8.22 -0.38 -3.34
N LEU A 81 -9.56 -0.40 -3.29
CA LEU A 81 -10.30 -1.39 -2.54
C LEU A 81 -10.30 -2.71 -3.31
N ARG A 82 -9.86 -3.78 -2.65
CA ARG A 82 -9.83 -5.13 -3.20
C ARG A 82 -10.83 -6.02 -2.49
N ILE A 83 -11.83 -6.48 -3.25
CA ILE A 83 -12.85 -7.42 -2.79
C ILE A 83 -12.48 -8.81 -3.32
N MET A 84 -12.32 -9.78 -2.42
CA MET A 84 -11.98 -11.15 -2.78
C MET A 84 -13.24 -12.01 -2.80
N GLU A 85 -13.44 -12.74 -3.92
CA GLU A 85 -14.57 -13.66 -4.10
C GLU A 85 -14.42 -14.89 -3.21
N SER A 86 -14.74 -14.74 -1.93
CA SER A 86 -14.74 -15.81 -0.92
C SER A 86 -16.06 -15.75 -0.13
N PHE A 87 -16.33 -16.76 0.68
CA PHE A 87 -17.45 -16.71 1.63
C PHE A 87 -16.95 -17.07 3.03
N PRO A 88 -17.01 -16.15 4.01
CA PRO A 88 -17.42 -14.74 3.88
C PRO A 88 -16.48 -13.94 2.95
N VAL A 89 -16.98 -12.84 2.39
CA VAL A 89 -16.23 -11.95 1.52
C VAL A 89 -15.06 -11.35 2.31
N GLN A 90 -13.84 -11.41 1.77
CA GLN A 90 -12.68 -10.77 2.38
C GLN A 90 -12.36 -9.47 1.65
N ILE A 91 -12.02 -8.44 2.43
CA ILE A 91 -11.74 -7.11 1.91
C ILE A 91 -10.37 -6.64 2.38
N ALA A 92 -9.64 -6.00 1.50
CA ALA A 92 -8.37 -5.33 1.79
C ALA A 92 -8.28 -4.02 1.00
N VAL A 93 -7.43 -3.11 1.43
CA VAL A 93 -7.06 -1.93 0.65
C VAL A 93 -5.59 -2.05 0.26
N ASP A 94 -5.33 -1.99 -1.04
CA ASP A 94 -3.98 -1.93 -1.58
C ASP A 94 -3.55 -0.46 -1.62
N VAL A 95 -2.56 -0.09 -0.81
CA VAL A 95 -2.11 1.29 -0.64
C VAL A 95 -0.70 1.44 -1.19
N THR A 96 -0.53 2.45 -2.04
CA THR A 96 0.78 2.91 -2.52
C THR A 96 1.02 4.31 -2.01
N GLY A 97 2.25 4.60 -1.60
CA GLY A 97 2.60 5.91 -1.08
C GLY A 97 4.10 6.10 -0.93
N ASP A 98 4.46 7.21 -0.31
CA ASP A 98 5.84 7.58 -0.03
C ASP A 98 6.04 7.73 1.48
N LYS A 99 7.23 7.35 1.96
CA LYS A 99 7.68 7.50 3.35
C LYS A 99 8.97 8.32 3.40
N PRO A 100 9.26 9.01 4.52
CA PRO A 100 10.35 9.99 4.59
C PRO A 100 11.75 9.41 4.31
N THR A 101 11.99 8.17 4.72
CA THR A 101 13.28 7.50 4.49
C THR A 101 13.11 5.99 4.38
N PRO A 102 14.09 5.25 3.82
CA PRO A 102 14.05 3.79 3.73
C PRO A 102 13.90 3.06 5.07
N CYS A 103 14.35 3.69 6.16
CA CYS A 103 14.31 3.09 7.50
C CYS A 103 12.97 3.25 8.20
N HIS A 104 12.06 4.07 7.68
CA HIS A 104 10.72 4.14 8.25
C HIS A 104 9.94 2.88 7.92
N GLU A 105 9.27 2.32 8.91
CA GLU A 105 8.28 1.25 8.74
C GLU A 105 6.89 1.87 8.72
N ILE A 106 5.98 1.28 7.92
CA ILE A 106 4.58 1.73 7.84
C ILE A 106 3.77 0.96 8.85
N PHE A 107 3.00 1.69 9.65
CA PHE A 107 2.02 1.18 10.60
C PHE A 107 0.65 1.73 10.26
N TRP A 108 -0.37 0.98 10.61
CA TRP A 108 -1.75 1.42 10.47
C TRP A 108 -2.60 0.89 11.61
N THR A 109 -3.64 1.65 11.93
CA THR A 109 -4.77 1.19 12.74
C THR A 109 -6.03 1.19 11.89
N VAL A 110 -6.98 0.34 12.23
CA VAL A 110 -8.27 0.26 11.55
C VAL A 110 -9.36 0.32 12.60
N GLU A 111 -10.28 1.27 12.46
CA GLU A 111 -11.43 1.45 13.33
C GLU A 111 -12.71 1.34 12.51
N ASP A 112 -13.65 0.48 12.94
CA ASP A 112 -15.01 0.38 12.39
C ASP A 112 -15.99 1.09 13.35
N ASN A 113 -16.67 2.12 12.89
CA ASN A 113 -17.67 2.84 13.66
C ASN A 113 -19.11 2.42 13.31
N GLY A 114 -19.29 1.39 12.48
CA GLY A 114 -20.57 0.83 12.05
C GLY A 114 -21.15 1.48 10.78
N GLU A 115 -20.65 2.61 10.34
CA GLU A 115 -21.01 3.27 9.08
C GLU A 115 -19.81 3.36 8.14
N ALA A 116 -18.62 3.55 8.71
CA ALA A 116 -17.36 3.69 7.99
C ALA A 116 -16.22 2.94 8.65
N ILE A 117 -15.22 2.59 7.87
CA ILE A 117 -13.93 2.07 8.30
C ILE A 117 -12.90 3.18 8.12
N GLU A 118 -12.29 3.57 9.22
CA GLU A 118 -11.22 4.57 9.26
C GLU A 118 -9.87 3.86 9.38
N ILE A 119 -8.98 4.10 8.43
CA ILE A 119 -7.60 3.61 8.43
C ILE A 119 -6.70 4.80 8.74
N GLU A 120 -6.03 4.78 9.88
CA GLU A 120 -4.98 5.74 10.18
C GLU A 120 -3.62 5.12 9.86
N MET A 121 -2.84 5.78 9.02
CA MET A 121 -1.51 5.34 8.58
C MET A 121 -0.44 6.31 9.04
N ILE A 122 0.59 5.78 9.68
CA ILE A 122 1.78 6.51 10.11
C ILE A 122 3.03 5.77 9.69
N SER A 123 4.15 6.46 9.60
CA SER A 123 5.47 5.84 9.49
C SER A 123 6.24 6.00 10.79
N GLN A 124 7.08 5.04 11.15
CA GLN A 124 7.88 5.08 12.38
C GLN A 124 9.31 4.66 12.10
N ILE A 125 10.24 5.31 12.80
CA ILE A 125 11.67 4.97 12.80
C ILE A 125 12.16 4.90 14.25
N ALA A 126 13.04 3.95 14.56
CA ALA A 126 13.68 3.90 15.88
C ALA A 126 14.49 5.18 16.12
N SER A 127 14.38 5.77 17.32
CA SER A 127 14.94 7.10 17.65
C SER A 127 16.47 7.18 17.59
N ASP A 128 17.15 6.03 17.65
CA ASP A 128 18.61 5.90 17.58
C ASP A 128 19.11 5.50 16.17
N GLN A 129 18.20 5.33 15.21
CA GLN A 129 18.54 4.91 13.86
C GLN A 129 18.93 6.08 12.97
N THR A 130 20.10 5.96 12.33
CA THR A 130 20.55 6.92 11.31
C THR A 130 20.23 6.36 9.94
N CYS A 131 19.53 7.15 9.11
CA CYS A 131 19.10 6.74 7.78
C CYS A 131 19.43 7.78 6.71
N ALA A 132 19.55 7.32 5.47
CA ALA A 132 19.66 8.19 4.32
C ALA A 132 18.38 9.04 4.18
N GLN A 133 18.55 10.36 3.99
CA GLN A 133 17.43 11.29 3.84
C GLN A 133 16.93 11.26 2.38
N VAL A 134 16.30 10.16 2.00
CA VAL A 134 15.75 9.91 0.66
C VAL A 134 14.35 9.37 0.80
N ILE A 135 13.39 9.97 0.15
CA ILE A 135 12.01 9.48 0.08
C ILE A 135 12.00 8.09 -0.57
N GLU A 136 11.28 7.16 0.04
CA GLU A 136 11.11 5.81 -0.48
C GLU A 136 9.64 5.49 -0.67
N GLN A 137 9.31 4.95 -1.86
CA GLN A 137 7.98 4.45 -2.16
C GLN A 137 7.71 3.15 -1.43
N PHE A 138 6.49 2.98 -0.95
CA PHE A 138 6.00 1.73 -0.39
C PHE A 138 4.71 1.25 -1.09
N MET A 139 4.45 -0.05 -0.98
CA MET A 139 3.20 -0.68 -1.38
C MET A 139 2.84 -1.71 -0.32
N ILE A 140 1.64 -1.63 0.24
CA ILE A 140 1.14 -2.55 1.26
C ILE A 140 -0.33 -2.87 1.02
N ALA A 141 -0.76 -4.03 1.51
CA ALA A 141 -2.16 -4.39 1.60
C ALA A 141 -2.61 -4.31 3.07
N VAL A 142 -3.62 -3.49 3.33
CA VAL A 142 -4.25 -3.35 4.65
C VAL A 142 -5.48 -4.25 4.68
N PRO A 143 -5.47 -5.35 5.44
CA PRO A 143 -6.62 -6.24 5.53
C PRO A 143 -7.72 -5.59 6.37
N LEU A 144 -8.95 -5.58 5.84
CA LEU A 144 -10.13 -5.09 6.56
C LEU A 144 -10.99 -6.24 7.13
N GLY A 145 -10.58 -7.49 6.92
CA GLY A 145 -11.28 -8.65 7.47
C GLY A 145 -12.32 -9.25 6.53
N SER A 146 -13.29 -9.96 7.14
CA SER A 146 -14.33 -10.72 6.44
C SER A 146 -15.70 -10.13 6.71
N TRP A 147 -16.51 -9.93 5.68
CA TRP A 147 -17.78 -9.22 5.74
C TRP A 147 -18.91 -10.03 5.09
N ALA A 148 -20.14 -9.86 5.56
CA ALA A 148 -21.33 -10.45 4.96
C ALA A 148 -22.55 -9.57 5.23
N ASP A 149 -23.31 -9.23 4.20
CA ASP A 149 -24.53 -8.41 4.26
C ASP A 149 -24.30 -7.01 4.87
N GLU A 150 -23.14 -6.39 4.59
CA GLU A 150 -22.70 -5.13 5.17
C GLU A 150 -22.32 -4.13 4.09
N THR A 151 -22.54 -2.84 4.39
CA THR A 151 -22.09 -1.72 3.57
C THR A 151 -21.22 -0.80 4.42
N ARG A 152 -20.05 -0.40 3.92
CA ARG A 152 -19.13 0.52 4.61
C ARG A 152 -18.46 1.46 3.62
N ASP A 153 -18.29 2.71 4.03
CA ASP A 153 -17.34 3.62 3.42
C ASP A 153 -15.95 3.39 4.02
N VAL A 154 -14.91 3.48 3.21
CA VAL A 154 -13.52 3.26 3.64
C VAL A 154 -12.72 4.54 3.46
N PHE A 155 -12.10 4.99 4.55
CA PHE A 155 -11.26 6.19 4.59
C PHE A 155 -9.83 5.84 4.96
N ILE A 156 -8.87 6.60 4.42
CA ILE A 156 -7.45 6.58 4.83
C ILE A 156 -7.05 8.00 5.21
N ASN A 157 -6.60 8.19 6.44
CA ASN A 157 -6.20 9.50 6.98
C ASN A 157 -7.28 10.59 6.75
N GLY A 158 -8.56 10.20 6.84
CA GLY A 158 -9.71 11.08 6.64
C GLY A 158 -10.10 11.35 5.18
N GLU A 159 -9.44 10.72 4.20
CA GLU A 159 -9.78 10.81 2.77
C GLU A 159 -10.56 9.56 2.34
N LEU A 160 -11.71 9.76 1.68
CA LEU A 160 -12.54 8.66 1.18
C LEU A 160 -11.81 7.92 0.05
N VAL A 161 -11.62 6.62 0.23
CA VAL A 161 -11.05 5.71 -0.78
C VAL A 161 -12.15 5.19 -1.69
N ASP A 162 -13.12 4.46 -1.11
CA ASP A 162 -14.23 3.83 -1.81
C ASP A 162 -15.27 3.32 -0.80
N SER A 163 -16.30 2.65 -1.29
CA SER A 163 -17.30 1.95 -0.48
C SER A 163 -17.51 0.54 -0.98
N PHE A 164 -17.91 -0.38 -0.09
CA PHE A 164 -18.27 -1.74 -0.49
C PHE A 164 -19.63 -2.14 0.07
N GLU A 165 -20.26 -3.07 -0.66
CA GLU A 165 -21.50 -3.77 -0.27
C GLU A 165 -21.26 -5.27 -0.50
N THR A 166 -21.52 -6.10 0.52
CA THR A 166 -21.29 -7.56 0.49
C THR A 166 -22.54 -8.35 0.68
#